data_d104fe88f8634287592938b3114c21d3
#
_entry.id   d104fe88f8634287592938b3114c21d3
#
_cell.length_a   1.000
_cell.length_b   1.000
_cell.length_c   1.000
_cell.angle_alpha   90.00
_cell.angle_beta   90.00
_cell.angle_gamma   90.00
#
_symmetry.space_group_name_H-M   'P 1'
#
loop_
_entity.id
_entity.type
_entity.pdbx_description
1 polymer ?
#
loop_
_entity_poly.entity_id
_entity_poly.type
_entity_poly.pdbx_seq_one_letter_code
_entity_poly.pdbx_strand_id
1 'polypeptide(L)' 'LAELDGKIFLEVRASNDKARRLYEKFEFEAYYQRKDYYQNPQEDAILMKREK' A
#
# COMPACT_ATOMS: atom_id res chain seq x y z
N LEU A 1 -3.32 -0.81 7.90
CA LEU A 1 -4.66 -0.93 7.33
C LEU A 1 -5.62 0.00 8.06
N ALA A 2 -6.24 0.88 7.33
CA ALA A 2 -7.18 1.87 7.88
C ALA A 2 -8.42 1.95 6.99
N GLU A 3 -9.56 2.20 7.60
CA GLU A 3 -10.80 2.36 6.87
C GLU A 3 -11.43 3.72 7.18
N LEU A 4 -11.87 4.42 6.12
CA LEU A 4 -12.49 5.73 6.25
C LEU A 4 -13.54 5.88 5.17
N ASP A 5 -14.79 6.14 5.57
CA ASP A 5 -15.92 6.35 4.66
C ASP A 5 -16.06 5.23 3.62
N GLY A 6 -15.89 3.98 4.07
CA GLY A 6 -16.00 2.83 3.18
C GLY A 6 -14.76 2.57 2.35
N LYS A 7 -13.71 3.36 2.54
CA LYS A 7 -12.43 3.17 1.86
C LYS A 7 -11.45 2.50 2.79
N ILE A 8 -10.69 1.57 2.25
CA ILE A 8 -9.67 0.85 3.01
C ILE A 8 -8.31 1.28 2.49
N PHE A 9 -7.44 1.71 3.39
CA PHE A 9 -6.09 2.18 3.05
C PHE A 9 -5.05 1.30 3.69
N LEU A 10 -3.96 1.06 2.96
CA LEU A 10 -2.83 0.31 3.50
C LEU A 10 -1.54 0.80 2.85
N GLU A 11 -0.40 0.44 3.45
CA GLU A 11 0.90 0.70 2.88
C GLU A 11 1.71 -0.61 2.83
N VAL A 12 2.50 -0.74 1.77
CA VAL A 12 3.42 -1.87 1.62
C VAL A 12 4.79 -1.34 1.23
N ARG A 13 5.85 -2.07 1.57
CA ARG A 13 7.19 -1.70 1.14
C ARG A 13 7.29 -1.81 -0.39
N ALA A 14 7.99 -0.86 -1.00
CA ALA A 14 8.11 -0.82 -2.45
C ALA A 14 8.68 -2.10 -3.03
N SER A 15 9.56 -2.77 -2.31
CA SER A 15 10.18 -4.01 -2.76
C SER A 15 9.31 -5.24 -2.53
N ASN A 16 8.21 -5.09 -1.83
CA ASN A 16 7.36 -6.23 -1.48
C ASN A 16 6.34 -6.51 -2.59
N ASP A 17 6.84 -7.02 -3.72
CA ASP A 17 6.01 -7.31 -4.89
C ASP A 17 4.93 -8.34 -4.60
N LYS A 18 5.25 -9.29 -3.73
CA LYS A 18 4.31 -10.34 -3.37
C LYS A 18 3.07 -9.77 -2.68
N ALA A 19 3.29 -8.86 -1.73
CA ALA A 19 2.18 -8.20 -1.04
C ALA A 19 1.38 -7.33 -2.00
N ARG A 20 2.07 -6.59 -2.86
CA ARG A 20 1.40 -5.73 -3.84
C ARG A 20 0.48 -6.54 -4.75
N ARG A 21 0.98 -7.66 -5.25
CA ARG A 21 0.18 -8.54 -6.12
C ARG A 21 -1.03 -9.10 -5.38
N LEU A 22 -0.83 -9.45 -4.11
CA LEU A 22 -1.91 -9.96 -3.28
C LEU A 22 -3.03 -8.93 -3.14
N TYR A 23 -2.65 -7.69 -2.82
CA TYR A 23 -3.65 -6.64 -2.63
C TYR A 23 -4.30 -6.23 -3.94
N GLU A 24 -3.57 -6.21 -5.04
CA GLU A 24 -4.15 -5.95 -6.36
C GLU A 24 -5.20 -7.00 -6.72
N LYS A 25 -4.96 -8.23 -6.32
CA LYS A 25 -5.90 -9.32 -6.51
C LYS A 25 -7.22 -9.07 -5.76
N PHE A 26 -7.15 -8.37 -4.65
CA PHE A 26 -8.31 -7.96 -3.87
C PHE A 26 -8.82 -6.57 -4.24
N GLU A 27 -8.46 -6.10 -5.42
CA GLU A 27 -8.94 -4.84 -6.01
C GLU A 27 -8.41 -3.59 -5.34
N PHE A 28 -7.29 -3.68 -4.64
CA PHE A 28 -6.58 -2.51 -4.16
C PHE A 28 -5.81 -1.88 -5.31
N GLU A 29 -5.76 -0.54 -5.31
CA GLU A 29 -5.02 0.23 -6.29
C GLU A 29 -3.91 1.02 -5.61
N ALA A 30 -2.73 1.02 -6.20
CA ALA A 30 -1.66 1.92 -5.78
C ALA A 30 -2.02 3.33 -6.25
N TYR A 31 -2.00 4.30 -5.33
CA TYR A 31 -2.33 5.68 -5.68
C TYR A 31 -1.23 6.67 -5.34
N TYR A 32 -0.25 6.26 -4.55
CA TYR A 32 0.82 7.16 -4.16
C TYR A 32 2.05 6.36 -3.71
N GLN A 33 3.23 6.89 -3.96
CA GLN A 33 4.48 6.33 -3.47
C GLN A 33 5.06 7.34 -2.49
N ARG A 34 5.18 6.97 -1.23
CA ARG A 34 5.75 7.83 -0.21
C ARG A 34 7.21 7.52 -0.05
N LYS A 35 8.05 8.50 -0.34
CA LYS A 35 9.48 8.31 -0.34
C LYS A 35 10.02 8.19 1.08
N ASP A 36 10.94 7.25 1.27
CA ASP A 36 11.66 7.05 2.53
C ASP A 36 10.76 6.86 3.74
N TYR A 37 9.65 6.16 3.53
CA TYR A 37 8.66 5.94 4.58
C TYR A 37 9.13 4.94 5.64
N TYR A 38 9.81 3.88 5.21
CA TYR A 38 10.32 2.84 6.10
C TYR A 38 11.77 3.06 6.43
N GLN A 39 12.17 2.60 7.64
CA GLN A 39 13.54 2.64 8.11
C GLN A 39 14.02 1.21 8.36
N ASN A 40 15.35 1.01 8.32
CA ASN A 40 16.03 -0.24 8.66
C ASN A 40 15.52 -1.48 7.89
N PRO A 41 15.67 -1.53 6.58
CA PRO A 41 16.32 -0.56 5.72
C PRO A 41 15.40 0.56 5.28
N GLN A 42 16.00 1.65 4.83
CA GLN A 42 15.26 2.77 4.28
C GLN A 42 14.61 2.36 2.96
N GLU A 43 13.33 2.61 2.85
CA GLU A 43 12.60 2.17 1.68
C GLU A 43 11.32 2.97 1.51
N ASP A 44 10.88 3.12 0.27
CA ASP A 44 9.63 3.80 -0.03
C ASP A 44 8.44 2.91 0.32
N ALA A 45 7.31 3.55 0.56
CA ALA A 45 6.05 2.86 0.74
C ALA A 45 5.18 3.06 -0.50
N ILE A 46 4.48 2.02 -0.89
CA ILE A 46 3.43 2.12 -1.90
C ILE A 46 2.11 2.18 -1.12
N LEU A 47 1.38 3.25 -1.29
CA LEU A 47 0.11 3.44 -0.62
C LEU A 47 -1.00 2.95 -1.53
N MET A 48 -1.83 2.07 -0.99
CA MET A 48 -2.89 1.43 -1.77
C MET A 48 -4.23 1.67 -1.11
N LYS A 49 -5.27 1.70 -1.92
CA LYS A 49 -6.62 1.89 -1.43
C LYS A 49 -7.59 0.98 -2.17
N ARG A 50 -8.68 0.71 -1.50
CA ARG A 50 -9.82 -0.01 -2.07
C ARG A 50 -11.08 0.68 -1.60
N GLU A 51 -12.00 0.91 -2.52
CA GLU A 51 -13.30 1.48 -2.18
C GLU A 51 -14.34 0.36 -2.11
N LYS A 52 -15.14 0.40 -1.07
CA LYS A 52 -16.23 -0.55 -0.92
C LYS A 52 -17.42 -0.16 -1.77
#